data_7c4e6e2037e89ef9b6b695b25bef0877
#
_entry.id   7c4e6e2037e89ef9b6b695b25bef0877
#
_cell.length_a   1.000
_cell.length_b   1.000
_cell.length_c   1.000
_cell.angle_alpha   90.00
_cell.angle_beta   90.00
_cell.angle_gamma   90.00
#
_symmetry.space_group_name_H-M   'P 1'
#
loop_
_entity.id
_entity.type
_entity.pdbx_description
1 polymer ?
#
loop_
_entity_poly.entity_id
_entity_poly.type
_entity_poly.pdbx_seq_one_letter_code
_entity_poly.pdbx_strand_id
1 'polypeptide(L)' 'MDIKNTKPMYVGVDEVCADWGVSRSKGYVIIKQLSEQMKAENPKILNMVGKINRCYYEEACMKK' A
#
# COMPACT_ATOMS: atom_id res chain seq x y z
N MET A 1 -8.46 21.14 11.60
CA MET A 1 -8.15 20.54 11.26
C MET A 1 -8.32 20.24 10.21
N ASP A 2 -7.85 20.03 9.60
CA ASP A 2 -8.10 19.75 8.58
C ASP A 2 -7.84 18.60 8.26
N ILE A 3 -8.52 17.88 8.40
CA ILE A 3 -8.37 16.66 8.12
C ILE A 3 -8.59 16.38 6.78
N LYS A 4 -8.96 17.20 5.97
CA LYS A 4 -9.27 16.93 4.64
C LYS A 4 -8.11 16.41 3.88
N ASN A 5 -6.91 16.66 4.27
CA ASN A 5 -5.77 16.14 3.56
C ASN A 5 -5.23 14.88 4.17
N THR A 6 -5.88 14.38 5.20
CA THR A 6 -5.42 13.20 5.86
C THR A 6 -5.80 11.98 5.07
N LYS A 7 -4.83 11.16 4.74
CA LYS A 7 -5.06 9.92 4.03
C LYS A 7 -4.99 8.75 4.99
N PRO A 8 -5.68 7.65 4.69
CA PRO A 8 -5.59 6.48 5.55
C PRO A 8 -4.16 6.01 5.66
N MET A 9 -3.85 5.42 6.79
CA MET A 9 -2.53 4.87 7.02
C MET A 9 -2.22 3.73 6.06
N TYR A 10 -3.24 3.06 5.56
CA TYR A 10 -3.06 1.92 4.66
C TYR A 10 -3.65 2.22 3.30
N VAL A 11 -2.98 1.70 2.28
CA VAL A 11 -3.41 1.85 0.90
C VAL A 11 -4.17 0.57 0.50
N GLY A 12 -5.35 0.72 -0.06
CA GLY A 12 -6.15 -0.42 -0.48
C GLY A 12 -5.96 -0.71 -1.96
N VAL A 13 -6.57 -1.81 -2.42
CA VAL A 13 -6.42 -2.23 -3.80
C VAL A 13 -6.96 -1.20 -4.79
N ASP A 14 -8.02 -0.51 -4.44
CA ASP A 14 -8.58 0.49 -5.36
C ASP A 14 -7.58 1.60 -5.67
N GLU A 15 -6.87 2.03 -4.66
CA GLU A 15 -5.88 3.08 -4.85
C GLU A 15 -4.71 2.58 -5.68
N VAL A 16 -4.29 1.34 -5.44
CA VAL A 16 -3.20 0.74 -6.20
C VAL A 16 -3.59 0.60 -7.67
N CYS A 17 -4.82 0.16 -7.92
CA CYS A 17 -5.29 0.01 -9.29
C CYS A 17 -5.28 1.35 -10.02
N ALA A 18 -5.73 2.41 -9.35
CA ALA A 18 -5.75 3.72 -9.95
C ALA A 18 -4.35 4.24 -10.23
N ASP A 19 -3.44 4.03 -9.27
CA ASP A 19 -2.08 4.52 -9.41
C ASP A 19 -1.31 3.82 -10.53
N TRP A 20 -1.53 2.51 -10.66
CA TRP A 20 -0.76 1.73 -11.62
C TRP A 20 -1.51 1.47 -12.91
N GLY A 21 -2.80 1.78 -12.96
CA GLY A 21 -3.59 1.53 -14.15
C GLY A 21 -3.75 0.05 -14.43
N VAL A 22 -3.98 -0.74 -13.38
CA VAL A 22 -4.08 -2.19 -13.53
C VAL A 22 -5.39 -2.68 -12.97
N SER A 23 -5.72 -3.94 -13.26
CA SER A 23 -6.95 -4.56 -12.77
C SER A 23 -6.83 -4.86 -11.28
N ARG A 24 -7.96 -5.17 -10.66
CA ARG A 24 -7.97 -5.50 -9.24
C ARG A 24 -7.11 -6.73 -8.94
N SER A 25 -7.16 -7.72 -9.82
CA SER A 25 -6.32 -8.91 -9.63
C SER A 25 -4.85 -8.54 -9.55
N LYS A 26 -4.41 -7.69 -10.45
CA LYS A 26 -3.03 -7.26 -10.47
C LYS A 26 -2.73 -6.37 -9.27
N GLY A 27 -3.70 -5.54 -8.88
CA GLY A 27 -3.54 -4.70 -7.70
C GLY A 27 -3.28 -5.53 -6.45
N TYR A 28 -4.02 -6.61 -6.28
CA TYR A 28 -3.81 -7.49 -5.13
C TYR A 28 -2.43 -8.14 -5.17
N VAL A 29 -1.95 -8.50 -6.36
CA VAL A 29 -0.62 -9.09 -6.50
C VAL A 29 0.44 -8.08 -6.05
N ILE A 30 0.30 -6.83 -6.46
CA ILE A 30 1.25 -5.78 -6.09
C ILE A 30 1.25 -5.61 -4.57
N ILE A 31 0.08 -5.52 -3.96
CA ILE A 31 -0.02 -5.35 -2.52
C ILE A 31 0.61 -6.53 -1.80
N LYS A 32 0.35 -7.73 -2.27
CA LYS A 32 0.88 -8.92 -1.63
C LYS A 32 2.41 -8.94 -1.68
N GLN A 33 2.97 -8.59 -2.82
CA GLN A 33 4.43 -8.56 -2.96
C GLN A 33 5.05 -7.53 -2.02
N LEU A 34 4.47 -6.34 -1.97
CA LEU A 34 4.98 -5.30 -1.09
C LEU A 34 4.83 -5.68 0.37
N SER A 35 3.72 -6.31 0.71
CA SER A 35 3.48 -6.75 2.08
C SER A 35 4.52 -7.77 2.52
N GLU A 36 4.84 -8.70 1.65
CA GLU A 36 5.82 -9.73 1.97
C GLU A 36 7.21 -9.12 2.15
N GLN A 37 7.56 -8.18 1.30
CA GLN A 37 8.83 -7.49 1.43
C GLN A 37 8.90 -6.70 2.72
N MET A 38 7.83 -6.01 3.05
CA MET A 38 7.78 -5.22 4.26
C MET A 38 7.93 -6.08 5.49
N LYS A 39 7.27 -7.23 5.51
CA LYS A 39 7.35 -8.12 6.65
C LYS A 39 8.74 -8.73 6.78
N ALA A 40 9.40 -8.98 5.66
CA ALA A 40 10.76 -9.51 5.72
C ALA A 40 11.71 -8.50 6.34
N GLU A 41 11.49 -7.21 6.06
CA GLU A 41 12.33 -6.16 6.61
C GLU A 41 11.94 -5.81 8.04
N ASN A 42 10.64 -5.92 8.33
CA ASN A 42 10.11 -5.51 9.62
C ASN A 42 9.10 -6.53 10.12
N PRO A 43 9.56 -7.65 10.68
CA PRO A 43 8.64 -8.73 11.07
C PRO A 43 7.57 -8.31 12.09
N LYS A 44 7.81 -7.24 12.81
CA LYS A 44 6.87 -6.81 13.85
C LYS A 44 5.84 -5.82 13.37
N ILE A 45 5.93 -5.39 12.11
CA ILE A 45 5.00 -4.39 11.64
C ILE A 45 3.63 -5.02 11.41
N LEU A 46 2.59 -4.28 11.75
CA LEU A 46 1.24 -4.74 11.53
C LEU A 46 0.85 -4.48 10.08
N ASN A 47 0.14 -5.41 9.51
CA ASN A 47 -0.36 -5.23 8.17
C ASN A 47 -1.66 -6.00 8.01
N MET A 48 -2.54 -5.50 7.16
CA MET A 48 -3.84 -6.10 6.93
C MET A 48 -3.87 -6.75 5.56
N VAL A 49 -4.61 -7.86 5.46
CA VAL A 49 -4.75 -8.54 4.18
C VAL A 49 -5.37 -7.59 3.17
N GLY A 50 -4.78 -7.49 2.01
CA GLY A 50 -5.29 -6.64 0.94
C GLY A 50 -4.96 -5.17 1.09
N LYS A 51 -4.10 -4.83 2.04
CA LYS A 51 -3.68 -3.44 2.23
C LYS A 51 -2.19 -3.39 2.51
N ILE A 52 -1.63 -2.23 2.31
CA ILE A 52 -0.20 -2.04 2.52
C ILE A 52 0.00 -0.71 3.22
N ASN A 53 0.99 -0.63 4.10
CA ASN A 53 1.30 0.61 4.81
C ASN A 53 1.59 1.71 3.80
N ARG A 54 0.96 2.87 3.99
CA ARG A 54 1.08 3.95 3.01
C ARG A 54 2.50 4.47 2.87
N CYS A 55 3.22 4.60 3.97
CA CYS A 55 4.60 5.08 3.88
C CYS A 55 5.46 4.12 3.06
N TYR A 56 5.31 2.84 3.32
CA TYR A 56 6.08 1.85 2.58
C TYR A 56 5.71 1.85 1.11
N TYR A 57 4.41 1.95 0.84
CA TYR A 57 3.91 1.97 -0.53
C TYR A 57 4.46 3.17 -1.30
N GLU A 58 4.43 4.34 -0.69
CA GLU A 58 4.88 5.54 -1.37
C GLU A 58 6.37 5.51 -1.62
N GLU A 59 7.14 4.96 -0.69
CA GLU A 59 8.57 4.80 -0.91
C GLU A 59 8.85 3.80 -2.02
N ALA A 60 8.11 2.71 -2.05
CA ALA A 60 8.30 1.69 -3.07
C ALA A 60 7.97 2.23 -4.46
N CYS A 61 7.00 3.13 -4.54
CA CYS A 61 6.59 3.72 -5.80
C CYS A 61 7.35 5.00 -6.10
N MET A 62 8.20 5.44 -5.17
CA MET A 62 8.98 6.66 -5.31
C MET A 62 8.09 7.88 -5.50
N LYS A 63 6.93 7.88 -4.86
CA LYS A 63 6.04 9.02 -4.92
C LYS A 63 6.53 10.09 -3.97
N LYS A 64 6.41 11.32 -4.40
CA LYS A 64 6.83 12.44 -3.57
C LYS A 64 5.72 13.39 -3.34
#